data_2e946b9dc9545635a25017dc283668d8
#
_entry.id   2e946b9dc9545635a25017dc283668d8
#
_cell.length_a   1.000
_cell.length_b   1.000
_cell.length_c   1.000
_cell.angle_alpha   90.00
_cell.angle_beta   90.00
_cell.angle_gamma   90.00
#
_symmetry.space_group_name_H-M   'P 1'
#
loop_
_entity.id
_entity.type
_entity.pdbx_description
1 polymer ?
#
loop_
_entity_poly.entity_id
_entity_poly.type
_entity_poly.pdbx_seq_one_letter_code
_entity_poly.pdbx_strand_id
1 'polypeptide(L)'
;VRNFQGQFGNKGGRNNPKTGKTKNTKGTIMRVWNYMGYQKASLMFVIILVFITTLLGLLGPYYMGVIIDEYIVPKDLSGTARMCMLLIAIYGITVLLTWLQTFVMINVALKTIQKIRQDIFEKIQALSLRFFDVRSQGDLMSRVTNDIDNLNQALTQSVVQIISSALTFIGVTIAMFSLDWILAIVTLITVPIMFFVTKKLVAYSGKNFAKRQKDLGELNGFIEEAITGADVTTLYGKEKETVHNFNEINEQLRISATKAETFSAFIFPSMNFINNLGMGLVIGTGSVMVLNGMTTVGVIAAFINYSRQFSRPLSQFATLMNTIQAAVAGGERVFEIMDEVPEIQNKKDAVLVQNLQGHVRLEKVSFGYAQDNMILKDVSLEANPGETIALVGPTGSGKTTIINLLTRFYDIQKGQISIDEKDIKDYDINSLRSKIGVVLQDTYLFAGTIMENIRYGRLDASDEEVVAAAKAASAHSFIKHLPNQYETEIASEGSNLSQGQKQLLAIARAILADADILILDEATSNIDTRTELQIQSGLNNLMRGRTSFVIAHRLKTIEKADQILVIKDGSILERGNHETLMEDGGFYFDLYTSQFKF
;
A
#
# COMPACT_ATOMS: atom_id res chain seq x y z
N VAL A 1 -33.52 32.30 9.89
CA VAL A 1 -32.20 31.70 10.06
C VAL A 1 -31.61 31.45 8.68
N ARG A 2 -30.67 32.32 8.26
CA ARG A 2 -30.14 32.44 6.88
C ARG A 2 -28.85 31.63 6.74
N ASN A 3 -28.75 30.93 5.63
CA ASN A 3 -27.59 30.25 5.06
C ASN A 3 -26.25 30.95 5.31
N PHE A 4 -25.34 30.28 6.02
CA PHE A 4 -23.91 30.54 5.95
C PHE A 4 -23.28 29.35 5.19
N GLN A 5 -23.31 29.44 3.87
CA GLN A 5 -22.39 28.65 3.03
C GLN A 5 -21.11 29.48 2.89
N GLY A 6 -20.21 29.29 3.84
CA GLY A 6 -18.84 29.79 3.76
C GLY A 6 -18.05 28.98 2.75
N GLN A 7 -17.60 29.66 1.70
CA GLN A 7 -16.60 29.19 0.75
C GLN A 7 -15.26 28.91 1.45
N PHE A 8 -15.07 27.69 1.93
CA PHE A 8 -13.74 27.13 2.09
C PHE A 8 -13.54 26.11 0.97
N GLY A 9 -12.85 26.57 -0.07
CA GLY A 9 -12.49 25.76 -1.21
C GLY A 9 -11.52 24.66 -0.80
N ASN A 10 -12.05 23.52 -0.47
CA ASN A 10 -11.29 22.29 -0.29
C ASN A 10 -10.89 21.74 -1.67
N LYS A 11 -9.74 22.17 -2.19
CA LYS A 11 -9.05 21.56 -3.33
C LYS A 11 -8.22 20.35 -2.89
N GLY A 12 -8.71 19.60 -1.96
CA GLY A 12 -8.22 18.27 -1.62
C GLY A 12 -9.26 17.24 -2.07
N GLY A 13 -9.49 17.13 -3.38
CA GLY A 13 -10.30 16.05 -3.94
C GLY A 13 -9.63 14.72 -3.63
N ARG A 14 -9.96 14.10 -2.50
CA ARG A 14 -9.75 12.67 -2.31
C ARG A 14 -10.44 11.96 -3.47
N ASN A 15 -9.66 11.57 -4.47
CA ASN A 15 -10.06 10.57 -5.43
C ASN A 15 -10.33 9.29 -4.62
N ASN A 16 -11.58 9.15 -4.15
CA ASN A 16 -12.11 7.82 -3.91
C ASN A 16 -11.70 6.99 -5.13
N PRO A 17 -11.04 5.86 -5.00
CA PRO A 17 -10.76 5.03 -6.14
C PRO A 17 -12.13 4.64 -6.71
N LYS A 18 -12.61 5.46 -7.67
CA LYS A 18 -13.60 4.95 -8.61
C LYS A 18 -13.00 3.62 -9.01
N THR A 19 -13.76 2.56 -8.92
CA THR A 19 -13.49 1.28 -9.59
C THR A 19 -13.28 1.62 -11.07
N GLY A 20 -12.08 2.15 -11.36
CA GLY A 20 -11.68 2.56 -12.68
C GLY A 20 -11.66 1.28 -13.49
N LYS A 21 -12.30 1.30 -14.65
CA LYS A 21 -12.13 0.24 -15.64
C LYS A 21 -10.64 -0.02 -15.74
N THR A 22 -10.23 -1.25 -15.44
CA THR A 22 -8.87 -1.73 -15.55
C THR A 22 -8.33 -1.35 -16.92
N LYS A 23 -7.21 -0.62 -16.95
CA LYS A 23 -6.64 -0.07 -18.20
C LYS A 23 -5.99 -1.16 -19.05
N ASN A 24 -5.39 -2.18 -18.39
CA ASN A 24 -4.63 -3.24 -19.07
C ASN A 24 -4.78 -4.60 -18.38
N THR A 25 -6.01 -5.12 -18.30
CA THR A 25 -6.33 -6.42 -17.71
C THR A 25 -5.44 -7.56 -18.21
N LYS A 26 -5.24 -7.63 -19.55
CA LYS A 26 -4.43 -8.70 -20.17
C LYS A 26 -2.97 -8.62 -19.76
N GLY A 27 -2.41 -7.42 -19.73
CA GLY A 27 -1.02 -7.20 -19.30
C GLY A 27 -0.80 -7.59 -17.83
N THR A 28 -1.71 -7.19 -16.96
CA THR A 28 -1.65 -7.54 -15.53
C THR A 28 -1.72 -9.04 -15.30
N ILE A 29 -2.68 -9.73 -15.93
CA ILE A 29 -2.78 -11.20 -15.83
C ILE A 29 -1.51 -11.88 -16.33
N MET A 30 -0.95 -11.43 -17.45
CA MET A 30 0.28 -12.00 -18.00
C MET A 30 1.49 -11.79 -17.09
N ARG A 31 1.60 -10.62 -16.44
CA ARG A 31 2.67 -10.36 -15.46
C ARG A 31 2.55 -11.27 -14.24
N VAL A 32 1.34 -11.39 -13.68
CA VAL A 32 1.09 -12.32 -12.56
C VAL A 32 1.42 -13.75 -12.97
N TRP A 33 1.03 -14.17 -14.18
CA TRP A 33 1.36 -15.48 -14.72
C TRP A 33 2.87 -15.70 -14.84
N ASN A 34 3.64 -14.68 -15.27
CA ASN A 34 5.09 -14.74 -15.34
C ASN A 34 5.72 -14.92 -13.95
N TYR A 35 5.19 -14.24 -12.91
CA TYR A 35 5.63 -14.46 -11.53
C TYR A 35 5.34 -15.90 -11.05
N MET A 36 4.19 -16.48 -11.39
CA MET A 36 3.90 -17.89 -11.13
C MET A 36 4.82 -18.84 -11.90
N GLY A 37 5.31 -18.39 -13.04
CA GLY A 37 6.19 -19.14 -13.94
C GLY A 37 7.51 -19.61 -13.30
N TYR A 38 7.96 -19.00 -12.21
CA TYR A 38 9.10 -19.50 -11.43
C TYR A 38 8.83 -20.87 -10.79
N GLN A 39 7.56 -21.30 -10.69
CA GLN A 39 7.13 -22.55 -10.08
C GLN A 39 6.35 -23.44 -11.06
N LYS A 40 6.76 -23.48 -12.34
CA LYS A 40 6.08 -24.21 -13.43
C LYS A 40 5.78 -25.67 -13.09
N ALA A 41 6.72 -26.36 -12.46
CA ALA A 41 6.54 -27.77 -12.11
C ALA A 41 5.41 -27.98 -11.08
N SER A 42 5.37 -27.18 -10.03
CA SER A 42 4.31 -27.23 -9.01
C SER A 42 2.95 -26.84 -9.60
N LEU A 43 2.91 -25.84 -10.48
CA LEU A 43 1.69 -25.42 -11.16
C LEU A 43 1.15 -26.51 -12.09
N MET A 44 2.03 -27.15 -12.88
CA MET A 44 1.68 -28.29 -13.73
C MET A 44 1.14 -29.45 -12.88
N PHE A 45 1.77 -29.74 -11.76
CA PHE A 45 1.31 -30.78 -10.83
C PHE A 45 -0.10 -30.46 -10.29
N VAL A 46 -0.38 -29.21 -9.90
CA VAL A 46 -1.73 -28.78 -9.49
C VAL A 46 -2.74 -28.99 -10.60
N ILE A 47 -2.43 -28.63 -11.85
CA ILE A 47 -3.34 -28.81 -13.00
C ILE A 47 -3.64 -30.30 -13.22
N ILE A 48 -2.64 -31.17 -13.11
CA ILE A 48 -2.83 -32.62 -13.20
C ILE A 48 -3.75 -33.12 -12.08
N LEU A 49 -3.50 -32.66 -10.83
CA LEU A 49 -4.35 -33.04 -9.69
C LEU A 49 -5.80 -32.57 -9.89
N VAL A 50 -6.02 -31.33 -10.38
CA VAL A 50 -7.37 -30.82 -10.69
C VAL A 50 -8.06 -31.69 -11.73
N PHE A 51 -7.34 -32.10 -12.77
CA PHE A 51 -7.88 -33.00 -13.79
C PHE A 51 -8.29 -34.36 -13.20
N ILE A 52 -7.41 -35.00 -12.42
CA ILE A 52 -7.69 -36.29 -11.78
C ILE A 52 -8.86 -36.18 -10.80
N THR A 53 -8.87 -35.17 -9.92
CA THR A 53 -9.95 -34.99 -8.94
C THR A 53 -11.30 -34.72 -9.61
N THR A 54 -11.29 -33.98 -10.73
CA THR A 54 -12.51 -33.77 -11.52
C THR A 54 -13.02 -35.08 -12.14
N LEU A 55 -12.14 -35.89 -12.74
CA LEU A 55 -12.53 -37.19 -13.30
C LEU A 55 -13.09 -38.12 -12.22
N LEU A 56 -12.42 -38.24 -11.06
CA LEU A 56 -12.92 -39.04 -9.95
C LEU A 56 -14.28 -38.54 -9.45
N GLY A 57 -14.50 -37.21 -9.42
CA GLY A 57 -15.76 -36.62 -9.06
C GLY A 57 -16.92 -36.94 -10.02
N LEU A 58 -16.61 -37.16 -11.31
CA LEU A 58 -17.60 -37.59 -12.31
C LEU A 58 -17.98 -39.08 -12.19
N LEU A 59 -17.08 -39.92 -11.66
CA LEU A 59 -17.34 -41.35 -11.48
C LEU A 59 -18.37 -41.63 -10.37
N GLY A 60 -18.47 -40.74 -9.36
CA GLY A 60 -19.39 -40.92 -8.24
C GLY A 60 -20.86 -41.08 -8.67
N PRO A 61 -21.46 -40.10 -9.37
CA PRO A 61 -22.81 -40.21 -9.90
C PRO A 61 -23.02 -41.40 -10.84
N TYR A 62 -22.03 -41.72 -11.68
CA TYR A 62 -22.08 -42.87 -12.59
C TYR A 62 -22.24 -44.16 -11.82
N TYR A 63 -21.31 -44.45 -10.91
CA TYR A 63 -21.36 -45.69 -10.11
C TYR A 63 -22.59 -45.72 -9.20
N MET A 64 -23.10 -44.59 -8.76
CA MET A 64 -24.36 -44.58 -8.01
C MET A 64 -25.52 -45.09 -8.86
N GLY A 65 -25.58 -44.73 -10.15
CA GLY A 65 -26.53 -45.29 -11.10
C GLY A 65 -26.37 -46.82 -11.27
N VAL A 66 -25.12 -47.25 -11.51
CA VAL A 66 -24.82 -48.70 -11.66
C VAL A 66 -25.20 -49.50 -10.40
N ILE A 67 -24.93 -48.97 -9.21
CA ILE A 67 -25.30 -49.64 -7.95
C ILE A 67 -26.82 -49.85 -7.87
N ILE A 68 -27.61 -48.89 -8.28
CA ILE A 68 -29.05 -48.97 -8.25
C ILE A 68 -29.54 -50.04 -9.25
N ASP A 69 -29.11 -49.99 -10.49
CA ASP A 69 -29.60 -50.81 -11.56
C ASP A 69 -29.10 -52.29 -11.48
N GLU A 70 -27.81 -52.50 -11.20
CA GLU A 70 -27.18 -53.83 -11.28
C GLU A 70 -27.18 -54.60 -9.95
N TYR A 71 -27.34 -53.87 -8.81
CA TYR A 71 -27.20 -54.52 -7.49
C TYR A 71 -28.43 -54.34 -6.59
N ILE A 72 -28.99 -53.10 -6.50
CA ILE A 72 -30.16 -52.84 -5.62
C ILE A 72 -31.45 -53.42 -6.22
N VAL A 73 -31.71 -53.15 -7.50
CA VAL A 73 -32.91 -53.65 -8.18
C VAL A 73 -32.94 -55.18 -8.20
N PRO A 74 -31.82 -55.90 -8.51
CA PRO A 74 -31.75 -57.38 -8.41
C PRO A 74 -31.66 -57.90 -6.99
N LYS A 75 -31.52 -57.04 -5.94
CA LYS A 75 -31.41 -57.40 -4.52
C LYS A 75 -30.11 -58.16 -4.15
N ASP A 76 -29.00 -57.91 -4.88
CA ASP A 76 -27.69 -58.41 -4.52
C ASP A 76 -27.04 -57.56 -3.43
N LEU A 77 -27.18 -58.01 -2.17
CA LEU A 77 -26.64 -57.30 -1.00
C LEU A 77 -25.09 -57.33 -1.00
N SER A 78 -24.51 -58.43 -1.44
CA SER A 78 -23.05 -58.60 -1.43
C SER A 78 -22.34 -57.73 -2.48
N GLY A 79 -22.94 -57.63 -3.67
CA GLY A 79 -22.50 -56.75 -4.74
C GLY A 79 -22.67 -55.27 -4.34
N THR A 80 -23.82 -54.90 -3.78
CA THR A 80 -24.06 -53.55 -3.26
C THR A 80 -22.99 -53.10 -2.24
N ALA A 81 -22.68 -54.00 -1.26
CA ALA A 81 -21.67 -53.69 -0.24
C ALA A 81 -20.26 -53.46 -0.85
N ARG A 82 -19.86 -54.29 -1.83
CA ARG A 82 -18.57 -54.14 -2.54
C ARG A 82 -18.49 -52.83 -3.31
N MET A 83 -19.54 -52.46 -4.02
CA MET A 83 -19.58 -51.23 -4.80
C MET A 83 -19.66 -49.97 -3.90
N CYS A 84 -20.36 -50.04 -2.76
CA CYS A 84 -20.32 -48.97 -1.77
C CYS A 84 -18.92 -48.78 -1.19
N MET A 85 -18.15 -49.85 -0.91
CA MET A 85 -16.76 -49.72 -0.49
C MET A 85 -15.88 -49.09 -1.57
N LEU A 86 -16.10 -49.43 -2.84
CA LEU A 86 -15.41 -48.80 -3.97
C LEU A 86 -15.72 -47.30 -4.04
N LEU A 87 -16.99 -46.89 -3.88
CA LEU A 87 -17.35 -45.47 -3.82
C LEU A 87 -16.69 -44.73 -2.64
N ILE A 88 -16.67 -45.35 -1.47
CA ILE A 88 -15.98 -44.77 -0.29
C ILE A 88 -14.48 -44.61 -0.61
N ALA A 89 -13.84 -45.58 -1.26
CA ALA A 89 -12.45 -45.46 -1.68
C ALA A 89 -12.23 -44.33 -2.69
N ILE A 90 -13.09 -44.19 -3.72
CA ILE A 90 -13.04 -43.11 -4.71
C ILE A 90 -13.16 -41.75 -4.02
N TYR A 91 -14.15 -41.55 -3.14
CA TYR A 91 -14.33 -40.31 -2.42
C TYR A 91 -13.19 -40.02 -1.45
N GLY A 92 -12.67 -41.05 -0.75
CA GLY A 92 -11.50 -40.91 0.13
C GLY A 92 -10.25 -40.46 -0.63
N ILE A 93 -9.97 -41.09 -1.77
CA ILE A 93 -8.86 -40.66 -2.65
C ILE A 93 -9.08 -39.23 -3.16
N THR A 94 -10.32 -38.88 -3.58
CA THR A 94 -10.65 -37.53 -4.06
C THR A 94 -10.38 -36.49 -2.99
N VAL A 95 -10.76 -36.75 -1.73
CA VAL A 95 -10.49 -35.84 -0.60
C VAL A 95 -8.99 -35.64 -0.39
N LEU A 96 -8.20 -36.72 -0.38
CA LEU A 96 -6.76 -36.66 -0.21
C LEU A 96 -6.08 -35.87 -1.34
N LEU A 97 -6.46 -36.14 -2.59
CA LEU A 97 -5.92 -35.43 -3.74
C LEU A 97 -6.32 -33.95 -3.75
N THR A 98 -7.55 -33.63 -3.36
CA THR A 98 -8.02 -32.23 -3.22
C THR A 98 -7.26 -31.50 -2.12
N TRP A 99 -6.99 -32.16 -1.00
CA TRP A 99 -6.15 -31.61 0.06
C TRP A 99 -4.72 -31.34 -0.44
N LEU A 100 -4.10 -32.31 -1.10
CA LEU A 100 -2.76 -32.15 -1.67
C LEU A 100 -2.70 -31.03 -2.72
N GLN A 101 -3.69 -30.97 -3.61
CA GLN A 101 -3.86 -29.92 -4.62
C GLN A 101 -3.90 -28.52 -3.97
N THR A 102 -4.73 -28.38 -2.92
CA THR A 102 -4.88 -27.10 -2.20
C THR A 102 -3.59 -26.74 -1.48
N PHE A 103 -2.94 -27.69 -0.82
CA PHE A 103 -1.67 -27.48 -0.14
C PHE A 103 -0.57 -27.00 -1.10
N VAL A 104 -0.43 -27.64 -2.25
CA VAL A 104 0.57 -27.25 -3.25
C VAL A 104 0.23 -25.86 -3.82
N MET A 105 -1.04 -25.59 -4.12
CA MET A 105 -1.46 -24.30 -4.68
C MET A 105 -1.23 -23.15 -3.70
N ILE A 106 -1.50 -23.32 -2.41
CA ILE A 106 -1.20 -22.33 -1.38
C ILE A 106 0.30 -22.00 -1.38
N ASN A 107 1.18 -23.01 -1.43
CA ASN A 107 2.62 -22.80 -1.48
C ASN A 107 3.05 -22.02 -2.75
N VAL A 108 2.47 -22.34 -3.91
CA VAL A 108 2.72 -21.61 -5.17
C VAL A 108 2.30 -20.15 -5.03
N ALA A 109 1.09 -19.91 -4.52
CA ALA A 109 0.57 -18.57 -4.35
C ALA A 109 1.41 -17.74 -3.37
N LEU A 110 1.71 -18.29 -2.18
CA LEU A 110 2.46 -17.57 -1.15
C LEU A 110 3.88 -17.21 -1.59
N LYS A 111 4.59 -18.12 -2.28
CA LYS A 111 5.92 -17.81 -2.83
C LYS A 111 5.86 -16.76 -3.94
N THR A 112 4.82 -16.80 -4.77
CA THR A 112 4.57 -15.76 -5.79
C THR A 112 4.34 -14.40 -5.14
N ILE A 113 3.49 -14.35 -4.12
CA ILE A 113 3.20 -13.13 -3.36
C ILE A 113 4.42 -12.61 -2.61
N GLN A 114 5.21 -13.50 -2.00
CA GLN A 114 6.47 -13.13 -1.36
C GLN A 114 7.40 -12.41 -2.34
N LYS A 115 7.55 -12.95 -3.56
CA LYS A 115 8.40 -12.33 -4.59
C LYS A 115 7.85 -10.96 -5.03
N ILE A 116 6.54 -10.84 -5.25
CA ILE A 116 5.90 -9.56 -5.59
C ILE A 116 6.11 -8.54 -4.46
N ARG A 117 5.94 -8.93 -3.18
CA ARG A 117 6.19 -8.04 -2.03
C ARG A 117 7.64 -7.59 -1.95
N GLN A 118 8.58 -8.48 -2.20
CA GLN A 118 9.99 -8.13 -2.23
C GLN A 118 10.28 -7.11 -3.32
N ASP A 119 9.87 -7.40 -4.56
CA ASP A 119 10.14 -6.54 -5.71
C ASP A 119 9.51 -5.15 -5.57
N ILE A 120 8.27 -5.05 -5.05
CA ILE A 120 7.63 -3.75 -4.82
C ILE A 120 8.32 -2.98 -3.68
N PHE A 121 8.75 -3.67 -2.62
CA PHE A 121 9.44 -3.03 -1.50
C PHE A 121 10.82 -2.49 -1.92
N GLU A 122 11.61 -3.30 -2.64
CA GLU A 122 12.88 -2.88 -3.23
C GLU A 122 12.69 -1.67 -4.15
N LYS A 123 11.61 -1.69 -4.95
CA LYS A 123 11.28 -0.58 -5.83
C LYS A 123 10.93 0.70 -5.08
N ILE A 124 10.08 0.61 -4.04
CA ILE A 124 9.71 1.76 -3.21
C ILE A 124 10.95 2.40 -2.59
N GLN A 125 11.91 1.60 -2.09
CA GLN A 125 13.16 2.12 -1.53
C GLN A 125 14.05 2.83 -2.56
N ALA A 126 13.92 2.50 -3.84
CA ALA A 126 14.68 3.10 -4.93
C ALA A 126 14.01 4.36 -5.54
N LEU A 127 12.77 4.69 -5.15
CA LEU A 127 12.04 5.82 -5.71
C LEU A 127 12.49 7.16 -5.10
N SER A 128 12.40 8.24 -5.88
CA SER A 128 12.74 9.60 -5.46
C SER A 128 11.72 10.17 -4.46
N LEU A 129 12.13 11.18 -3.68
CA LEU A 129 11.29 11.84 -2.69
C LEU A 129 10.01 12.44 -3.34
N ARG A 130 10.10 12.95 -4.55
CA ARG A 130 8.95 13.46 -5.31
C ARG A 130 7.79 12.46 -5.46
N PHE A 131 8.11 11.17 -5.56
CA PHE A 131 7.09 10.13 -5.62
C PHE A 131 6.24 10.09 -4.34
N PHE A 132 6.88 10.30 -3.18
CA PHE A 132 6.22 10.28 -1.87
C PHE A 132 5.47 11.59 -1.58
N ASP A 133 5.94 12.73 -2.11
CA ASP A 133 5.27 14.03 -1.92
C ASP A 133 3.92 14.11 -2.62
N VAL A 134 3.78 13.42 -3.76
CA VAL A 134 2.55 13.46 -4.57
C VAL A 134 1.53 12.42 -4.12
N ARG A 135 1.98 11.36 -3.43
CA ARG A 135 1.13 10.23 -3.01
C ARG A 135 0.98 10.16 -1.50
N SER A 136 -0.23 9.87 -1.03
CA SER A 136 -0.44 9.68 0.41
C SER A 136 0.17 8.36 0.89
N GLN A 137 0.72 8.36 2.10
CA GLN A 137 1.26 7.16 2.74
C GLN A 137 0.22 6.04 2.85
N GLY A 138 -1.06 6.40 3.11
CA GLY A 138 -2.16 5.44 3.18
C GLY A 138 -2.44 4.74 1.84
N ASP A 139 -2.30 5.43 0.69
CA ASP A 139 -2.43 4.81 -0.63
C ASP A 139 -1.31 3.79 -0.88
N LEU A 140 -0.06 4.14 -0.56
CA LEU A 140 1.08 3.25 -0.69
C LEU A 140 0.95 2.01 0.21
N MET A 141 0.58 2.19 1.47
CA MET A 141 0.33 1.09 2.40
C MET A 141 -0.79 0.17 1.89
N SER A 142 -1.90 0.74 1.39
CA SER A 142 -3.00 -0.04 0.83
C SER A 142 -2.57 -0.87 -0.38
N ARG A 143 -1.68 -0.36 -1.24
CA ARG A 143 -1.16 -1.08 -2.40
C ARG A 143 -0.23 -2.24 -2.00
N VAL A 144 0.59 -2.07 -0.97
CA VAL A 144 1.52 -3.10 -0.47
C VAL A 144 0.81 -4.16 0.38
N THR A 145 -0.34 -3.83 1.00
CA THR A 145 -1.11 -4.75 1.84
C THR A 145 -2.36 -5.26 1.12
N ASN A 146 -3.41 -4.44 1.04
CA ASN A 146 -4.73 -4.86 0.56
C ASN A 146 -4.73 -5.33 -0.90
N ASP A 147 -4.01 -4.62 -1.79
CA ASP A 147 -3.99 -4.98 -3.22
C ASP A 147 -3.22 -6.27 -3.47
N ILE A 148 -2.14 -6.50 -2.72
CA ILE A 148 -1.41 -7.77 -2.76
C ILE A 148 -2.23 -8.91 -2.15
N ASP A 149 -3.02 -8.66 -1.10
CA ASP A 149 -3.90 -9.67 -0.52
C ASP A 149 -5.05 -10.04 -1.46
N ASN A 150 -5.58 -9.10 -2.25
CA ASN A 150 -6.52 -9.41 -3.34
C ASN A 150 -5.90 -10.33 -4.39
N LEU A 151 -4.62 -10.11 -4.76
CA LEU A 151 -3.86 -11.02 -5.63
C LEU A 151 -3.70 -12.39 -4.99
N ASN A 152 -3.33 -12.46 -3.72
CA ASN A 152 -3.19 -13.71 -2.98
C ASN A 152 -4.49 -14.53 -2.98
N GLN A 153 -5.61 -13.90 -2.66
CA GLN A 153 -6.92 -14.55 -2.66
C GLN A 153 -7.29 -15.09 -4.04
N ALA A 154 -7.05 -14.33 -5.11
CA ALA A 154 -7.31 -14.79 -6.46
C ALA A 154 -6.42 -15.97 -6.86
N LEU A 155 -5.12 -15.94 -6.51
CA LEU A 155 -4.19 -16.99 -6.82
C LEU A 155 -4.48 -18.28 -6.07
N THR A 156 -4.77 -18.20 -4.77
CA THR A 156 -5.01 -19.39 -3.93
C THR A 156 -6.32 -20.09 -4.25
N GLN A 157 -7.37 -19.33 -4.56
CA GLN A 157 -8.73 -19.87 -4.68
C GLN A 157 -9.27 -19.82 -6.11
N SER A 158 -9.18 -18.67 -6.79
CA SER A 158 -9.91 -18.49 -8.05
C SER A 158 -9.30 -19.25 -9.21
N VAL A 159 -7.98 -19.38 -9.29
CA VAL A 159 -7.30 -20.10 -10.39
C VAL A 159 -7.73 -21.58 -10.41
N VAL A 160 -7.62 -22.25 -9.28
CA VAL A 160 -8.02 -23.66 -9.15
C VAL A 160 -9.51 -23.83 -9.42
N GLN A 161 -10.34 -22.95 -8.84
CA GLN A 161 -11.79 -23.01 -8.99
C GLN A 161 -12.26 -22.80 -10.43
N ILE A 162 -11.63 -21.92 -11.20
CA ILE A 162 -11.96 -21.70 -12.61
C ILE A 162 -11.65 -22.94 -13.44
N ILE A 163 -10.44 -23.51 -13.28
CA ILE A 163 -10.01 -24.70 -14.01
C ILE A 163 -10.93 -25.88 -13.66
N SER A 164 -11.15 -26.12 -12.36
CA SER A 164 -12.03 -27.20 -11.89
C SER A 164 -13.48 -27.01 -12.38
N SER A 165 -14.03 -25.79 -12.33
CA SER A 165 -15.38 -25.49 -12.80
C SER A 165 -15.53 -25.72 -14.30
N ALA A 166 -14.55 -25.31 -15.10
CA ALA A 166 -14.55 -25.52 -16.55
C ALA A 166 -14.50 -27.02 -16.89
N LEU A 167 -13.59 -27.77 -16.23
CA LEU A 167 -13.48 -29.21 -16.44
C LEU A 167 -14.72 -29.97 -15.97
N THR A 168 -15.29 -29.59 -14.82
CA THR A 168 -16.54 -30.17 -14.31
C THR A 168 -17.70 -29.90 -15.26
N PHE A 169 -17.84 -28.67 -15.77
CA PHE A 169 -18.90 -28.31 -16.72
C PHE A 169 -18.83 -29.14 -17.99
N ILE A 170 -17.64 -29.24 -18.59
CA ILE A 170 -17.39 -30.03 -19.81
C ILE A 170 -17.61 -31.53 -19.49
N GLY A 171 -17.01 -32.03 -18.44
CA GLY A 171 -17.07 -33.46 -18.08
C GLY A 171 -18.47 -33.93 -17.72
N VAL A 172 -19.24 -33.15 -16.94
CA VAL A 172 -20.64 -33.46 -16.63
C VAL A 172 -21.49 -33.45 -17.90
N THR A 173 -21.28 -32.46 -18.79
CA THR A 173 -22.03 -32.40 -20.05
C THR A 173 -21.77 -33.66 -20.88
N ILE A 174 -20.50 -34.07 -21.07
CA ILE A 174 -20.16 -35.29 -21.79
C ILE A 174 -20.78 -36.52 -21.13
N ALA A 175 -20.67 -36.66 -19.79
CA ALA A 175 -21.23 -37.77 -19.04
C ALA A 175 -22.76 -37.88 -19.18
N MET A 176 -23.48 -36.74 -19.14
CA MET A 176 -24.92 -36.72 -19.34
C MET A 176 -25.33 -37.16 -20.74
N PHE A 177 -24.69 -36.65 -21.79
CA PHE A 177 -24.99 -37.06 -23.15
C PHE A 177 -24.63 -38.52 -23.44
N SER A 178 -23.61 -39.08 -22.77
CA SER A 178 -23.23 -40.49 -22.93
C SER A 178 -24.19 -41.47 -22.23
N LEU A 179 -24.90 -41.00 -21.19
CA LEU A 179 -25.90 -41.80 -20.48
C LEU A 179 -27.27 -41.78 -21.16
N ASP A 180 -27.79 -40.57 -21.41
CA ASP A 180 -29.11 -40.37 -22.03
C ASP A 180 -29.22 -38.95 -22.62
N TRP A 181 -29.31 -38.83 -23.93
CA TRP A 181 -29.34 -37.53 -24.62
C TRP A 181 -30.65 -36.76 -24.38
N ILE A 182 -31.78 -37.44 -24.16
CA ILE A 182 -33.09 -36.79 -23.90
C ILE A 182 -33.06 -36.11 -22.54
N LEU A 183 -32.65 -36.82 -21.50
CA LEU A 183 -32.52 -36.29 -20.16
C LEU A 183 -31.44 -35.18 -20.08
N ALA A 184 -30.35 -35.28 -20.89
CA ALA A 184 -29.36 -34.23 -21.01
C ALA A 184 -29.96 -32.93 -21.55
N ILE A 185 -30.75 -32.97 -22.61
CA ILE A 185 -31.43 -31.79 -23.17
C ILE A 185 -32.42 -31.20 -22.14
N VAL A 186 -33.22 -32.03 -21.47
CA VAL A 186 -34.15 -31.58 -20.41
C VAL A 186 -33.42 -30.83 -19.30
N THR A 187 -32.27 -31.35 -18.88
CA THR A 187 -31.42 -30.68 -17.87
C THR A 187 -30.87 -29.36 -18.40
N LEU A 188 -30.39 -29.32 -19.65
CA LEU A 188 -29.81 -28.13 -20.25
C LEU A 188 -30.82 -26.98 -20.47
N ILE A 189 -32.14 -27.25 -20.55
CA ILE A 189 -33.19 -26.22 -20.63
C ILE A 189 -33.19 -25.33 -19.38
N THR A 190 -32.72 -25.82 -18.23
CA THR A 190 -32.67 -25.02 -17.01
C THR A 190 -31.58 -23.92 -17.07
N VAL A 191 -30.51 -24.11 -17.89
CA VAL A 191 -29.36 -23.22 -17.98
C VAL A 191 -29.70 -21.82 -18.49
N PRO A 192 -30.39 -21.66 -19.64
CA PRO A 192 -30.82 -20.35 -20.12
C PRO A 192 -31.70 -19.62 -19.08
N ILE A 193 -32.58 -20.36 -18.38
CA ILE A 193 -33.43 -19.79 -17.36
C ILE A 193 -32.60 -19.27 -16.18
N MET A 194 -31.66 -20.08 -15.69
CA MET A 194 -30.71 -19.67 -14.63
C MET A 194 -29.92 -18.44 -15.04
N PHE A 195 -29.38 -18.42 -16.27
CA PHE A 195 -28.60 -17.29 -16.77
C PHE A 195 -29.41 -16.01 -16.85
N PHE A 196 -30.62 -16.08 -17.36
CA PHE A 196 -31.50 -14.93 -17.50
C PHE A 196 -31.92 -14.36 -16.13
N VAL A 197 -32.31 -15.24 -15.19
CA VAL A 197 -32.70 -14.85 -13.83
C VAL A 197 -31.49 -14.24 -13.09
N THR A 198 -30.31 -14.88 -13.15
CA THR A 198 -29.07 -14.36 -12.54
C THR A 198 -28.74 -12.99 -13.09
N LYS A 199 -28.73 -12.82 -14.41
CA LYS A 199 -28.44 -11.54 -15.06
C LYS A 199 -29.37 -10.43 -14.58
N LYS A 200 -30.64 -10.71 -14.44
CA LYS A 200 -31.67 -9.75 -13.98
C LYS A 200 -31.49 -9.38 -12.50
N LEU A 201 -31.25 -10.38 -11.65
CA LEU A 201 -31.01 -10.17 -10.21
C LEU A 201 -29.70 -9.41 -9.95
N VAL A 202 -28.61 -9.78 -10.62
CA VAL A 202 -27.31 -9.10 -10.49
C VAL A 202 -27.40 -7.65 -10.96
N ALA A 203 -28.07 -7.37 -12.07
CA ALA A 203 -28.25 -6.00 -12.56
C ALA A 203 -29.05 -5.13 -11.55
N TYR A 204 -30.06 -5.69 -10.92
CA TYR A 204 -30.86 -4.99 -9.92
C TYR A 204 -30.11 -4.79 -8.60
N SER A 205 -29.41 -5.82 -8.15
CA SER A 205 -28.55 -5.79 -6.97
C SER A 205 -27.41 -4.77 -7.12
N GLY A 206 -26.73 -4.75 -8.26
CA GLY A 206 -25.61 -3.86 -8.53
C GLY A 206 -25.93 -2.37 -8.36
N LYS A 207 -27.15 -1.95 -8.77
CA LYS A 207 -27.60 -0.57 -8.59
C LYS A 207 -27.76 -0.20 -7.09
N ASN A 208 -28.28 -1.12 -6.30
CA ASN A 208 -28.44 -0.91 -4.86
C ASN A 208 -27.11 -0.99 -4.11
N PHE A 209 -26.20 -1.86 -4.53
CA PHE A 209 -24.83 -1.89 -3.99
C PHE A 209 -24.05 -0.59 -4.25
N ALA A 210 -24.17 0.00 -5.44
CA ALA A 210 -23.56 1.29 -5.74
C ALA A 210 -24.08 2.41 -4.82
N LYS A 211 -25.39 2.41 -4.51
CA LYS A 211 -25.99 3.36 -3.57
C LYS A 211 -25.46 3.12 -2.15
N ARG A 212 -25.49 1.87 -1.66
CA ARG A 212 -24.93 1.50 -0.35
C ARG A 212 -23.47 1.95 -0.22
N GLN A 213 -22.65 1.74 -1.25
CA GLN A 213 -21.24 2.14 -1.23
C GLN A 213 -21.05 3.67 -1.13
N LYS A 214 -21.94 4.43 -1.78
CA LYS A 214 -21.96 5.88 -1.65
C LYS A 214 -22.30 6.30 -0.22
N ASP A 215 -23.40 5.74 0.34
CA ASP A 215 -23.89 6.08 1.67
C ASP A 215 -22.87 5.65 2.76
N LEU A 216 -22.17 4.52 2.57
CA LEU A 216 -21.07 4.09 3.43
C LEU A 216 -19.88 5.06 3.37
N GLY A 217 -19.56 5.57 2.18
CA GLY A 217 -18.51 6.57 2.02
C GLY A 217 -18.83 7.88 2.73
N GLU A 218 -20.11 8.30 2.70
CA GLU A 218 -20.61 9.49 3.40
C GLU A 218 -20.52 9.29 4.93
N LEU A 219 -20.93 8.13 5.44
CA LEU A 219 -20.82 7.80 6.87
C LEU A 219 -19.36 7.78 7.33
N ASN A 220 -18.46 7.13 6.58
CA ASN A 220 -17.05 7.09 6.93
C ASN A 220 -16.41 8.47 6.96
N GLY A 221 -16.76 9.35 5.99
CA GLY A 221 -16.29 10.73 5.98
C GLY A 221 -16.76 11.52 7.20
N PHE A 222 -18.02 11.34 7.60
CA PHE A 222 -18.58 11.96 8.81
C PHE A 222 -17.89 11.44 10.08
N ILE A 223 -17.64 10.13 10.20
CA ILE A 223 -16.93 9.54 11.34
C ILE A 223 -15.51 10.11 11.44
N GLU A 224 -14.78 10.18 10.32
CA GLU A 224 -13.43 10.74 10.28
C GLU A 224 -13.42 12.21 10.75
N GLU A 225 -14.37 13.02 10.26
CA GLU A 225 -14.53 14.42 10.66
C GLU A 225 -14.88 14.55 12.15
N ALA A 226 -15.83 13.75 12.64
CA ALA A 226 -16.25 13.75 14.04
C ALA A 226 -15.13 13.33 15.01
N ILE A 227 -14.32 12.32 14.66
CA ILE A 227 -13.18 11.87 15.46
C ILE A 227 -12.07 12.92 15.44
N THR A 228 -11.73 13.46 14.26
CA THR A 228 -10.69 14.48 14.12
C THR A 228 -11.05 15.79 14.83
N GLY A 229 -12.35 16.14 14.81
CA GLY A 229 -12.90 17.33 15.47
C GLY A 229 -13.45 17.09 16.87
N ALA A 230 -13.14 15.96 17.54
CA ALA A 230 -13.73 15.58 18.83
C ALA A 230 -13.48 16.65 19.90
N ASP A 231 -12.26 17.20 19.98
CA ASP A 231 -11.91 18.25 20.94
C ASP A 231 -12.78 19.49 20.76
N VAL A 232 -13.00 19.89 19.49
CA VAL A 232 -13.84 21.06 19.16
C VAL A 232 -15.30 20.77 19.51
N THR A 233 -15.79 19.59 19.18
CA THR A 233 -17.17 19.15 19.51
C THR A 233 -17.41 19.21 21.01
N THR A 234 -16.47 18.71 21.80
CA THR A 234 -16.55 18.71 23.27
C THR A 234 -16.45 20.13 23.84
N LEU A 235 -15.51 20.96 23.34
CA LEU A 235 -15.35 22.34 23.80
C LEU A 235 -16.62 23.19 23.58
N TYR A 236 -17.37 22.94 22.51
CA TYR A 236 -18.60 23.66 22.22
C TYR A 236 -19.88 22.96 22.68
N GLY A 237 -19.78 21.79 23.35
CA GLY A 237 -20.94 21.03 23.87
C GLY A 237 -21.92 20.57 22.78
N LYS A 238 -21.37 20.16 21.59
CA LYS A 238 -22.15 19.79 20.40
C LYS A 238 -22.29 18.29 20.18
N GLU A 239 -21.96 17.46 21.20
CA GLU A 239 -21.97 16.00 21.11
C GLU A 239 -23.37 15.47 20.71
N LYS A 240 -24.45 16.04 21.26
CA LYS A 240 -25.82 15.60 20.95
C LYS A 240 -26.21 15.87 19.49
N GLU A 241 -25.76 17.02 18.94
CA GLU A 241 -26.01 17.39 17.54
C GLU A 241 -25.19 16.48 16.60
N THR A 242 -23.94 16.20 16.94
CA THR A 242 -23.06 15.26 16.20
C THR A 242 -23.66 13.86 16.17
N VAL A 243 -24.16 13.35 17.32
CA VAL A 243 -24.83 12.04 17.39
C VAL A 243 -26.14 12.03 16.58
N HIS A 244 -26.91 13.13 16.59
CA HIS A 244 -28.12 13.23 15.77
C HIS A 244 -27.83 13.12 14.28
N ASN A 245 -26.85 13.88 13.78
CA ASN A 245 -26.41 13.85 12.37
C ASN A 245 -25.86 12.49 11.97
N PHE A 246 -25.07 11.86 12.85
CA PHE A 246 -24.60 10.49 12.66
C PHE A 246 -25.77 9.51 12.47
N ASN A 247 -26.78 9.60 13.32
CA ASN A 247 -27.95 8.70 13.26
C ASN A 247 -28.73 8.86 11.95
N GLU A 248 -28.87 10.08 11.42
CA GLU A 248 -29.52 10.31 10.12
C GLU A 248 -28.77 9.66 8.97
N ILE A 249 -27.45 9.86 8.90
CA ILE A 249 -26.59 9.26 7.85
C ILE A 249 -26.57 7.74 8.00
N ASN A 250 -26.46 7.23 9.22
CA ASN A 250 -26.48 5.79 9.51
C ASN A 250 -27.81 5.13 9.14
N GLU A 251 -28.93 5.82 9.36
CA GLU A 251 -30.25 5.32 8.95
C GLU A 251 -30.39 5.26 7.41
N GLN A 252 -29.84 6.24 6.68
CA GLN A 252 -29.79 6.19 5.22
C GLN A 252 -28.97 4.99 4.73
N LEU A 253 -27.80 4.75 5.35
CA LEU A 253 -26.98 3.57 5.06
C LEU A 253 -27.74 2.27 5.38
N ARG A 254 -28.45 2.20 6.52
CA ARG A 254 -29.24 1.03 6.89
C ARG A 254 -30.28 0.70 5.82
N ILE A 255 -31.02 1.70 5.33
CA ILE A 255 -32.05 1.52 4.30
C ILE A 255 -31.45 1.03 2.99
N SER A 256 -30.34 1.63 2.53
CA SER A 256 -29.67 1.26 1.29
C SER A 256 -29.00 -0.12 1.39
N ALA A 257 -28.37 -0.41 2.54
CA ALA A 257 -27.77 -1.71 2.83
C ALA A 257 -28.82 -2.83 2.88
N THR A 258 -29.95 -2.61 3.57
CA THR A 258 -31.05 -3.59 3.62
C THR A 258 -31.54 -3.93 2.21
N LYS A 259 -31.74 -2.93 1.35
CA LYS A 259 -32.17 -3.18 -0.04
C LYS A 259 -31.12 -3.96 -0.82
N ALA A 260 -29.85 -3.58 -0.73
CA ALA A 260 -28.75 -4.25 -1.43
C ALA A 260 -28.63 -5.72 -1.00
N GLU A 261 -28.62 -5.98 0.32
CA GLU A 261 -28.49 -7.33 0.87
C GLU A 261 -29.72 -8.20 0.59
N THR A 262 -30.94 -7.67 0.70
CA THR A 262 -32.16 -8.43 0.41
C THR A 262 -32.17 -8.96 -1.03
N PHE A 263 -31.83 -8.10 -2.01
CA PHE A 263 -31.78 -8.54 -3.41
C PHE A 263 -30.60 -9.50 -3.68
N SER A 264 -29.49 -9.31 -3.01
CA SER A 264 -28.36 -10.25 -3.09
C SER A 264 -28.70 -11.60 -2.48
N ALA A 265 -29.30 -11.61 -1.30
CA ALA A 265 -29.70 -12.83 -0.61
C ALA A 265 -30.74 -13.65 -1.40
N PHE A 266 -31.53 -12.99 -2.26
CA PHE A 266 -32.53 -13.68 -3.07
C PHE A 266 -31.95 -14.50 -4.23
N ILE A 267 -30.68 -14.26 -4.61
CA ILE A 267 -30.02 -14.99 -5.70
C ILE A 267 -29.94 -16.48 -5.39
N PHE A 268 -29.44 -16.86 -4.22
CA PHE A 268 -29.25 -18.27 -3.86
C PHE A 268 -30.56 -19.10 -3.78
N PRO A 269 -31.61 -18.63 -3.10
CA PRO A 269 -32.93 -19.30 -3.13
C PRO A 269 -33.53 -19.43 -4.54
N SER A 270 -33.39 -18.39 -5.38
CA SER A 270 -33.89 -18.44 -6.76
C SER A 270 -33.15 -19.50 -7.58
N MET A 271 -31.81 -19.60 -7.43
CA MET A 271 -31.05 -20.65 -8.12
C MET A 271 -31.43 -22.04 -7.64
N ASN A 272 -31.60 -22.23 -6.33
CA ASN A 272 -32.07 -23.51 -5.78
C ASN A 272 -33.47 -23.88 -6.26
N PHE A 273 -34.36 -22.91 -6.35
CA PHE A 273 -35.71 -23.15 -6.89
C PHE A 273 -35.68 -23.63 -8.34
N ILE A 274 -34.91 -22.95 -9.21
CA ILE A 274 -34.78 -23.33 -10.61
C ILE A 274 -34.13 -24.72 -10.73
N ASN A 275 -33.10 -24.99 -9.91
CA ASN A 275 -32.44 -26.29 -9.89
C ASN A 275 -33.41 -27.42 -9.47
N ASN A 276 -34.23 -27.20 -8.44
CA ASN A 276 -35.22 -28.16 -7.99
C ASN A 276 -36.33 -28.38 -9.01
N LEU A 277 -36.77 -27.32 -9.72
CA LEU A 277 -37.70 -27.47 -10.85
C LEU A 277 -37.05 -28.32 -11.97
N GLY A 278 -35.81 -28.07 -12.34
CA GLY A 278 -35.09 -28.87 -13.32
C GLY A 278 -34.98 -30.33 -12.89
N MET A 279 -34.69 -30.57 -11.60
CA MET A 279 -34.68 -31.92 -11.05
C MET A 279 -36.05 -32.60 -11.11
N GLY A 280 -37.14 -31.84 -10.84
CA GLY A 280 -38.50 -32.33 -11.01
C GLY A 280 -38.81 -32.73 -12.46
N LEU A 281 -38.35 -31.92 -13.43
CA LEU A 281 -38.51 -32.23 -14.86
C LEU A 281 -37.71 -33.49 -15.25
N VAL A 282 -36.47 -33.64 -14.77
CA VAL A 282 -35.66 -34.84 -15.02
C VAL A 282 -36.29 -36.10 -14.42
N ILE A 283 -36.82 -36.03 -13.19
CA ILE A 283 -37.51 -37.15 -12.56
C ILE A 283 -38.79 -37.47 -13.31
N GLY A 284 -39.65 -36.47 -13.64
CA GLY A 284 -40.89 -36.69 -14.35
C GLY A 284 -40.69 -37.30 -15.74
N THR A 285 -39.82 -36.68 -16.56
CA THR A 285 -39.50 -37.20 -17.89
C THR A 285 -38.83 -38.58 -17.80
N GLY A 286 -37.85 -38.75 -16.89
CA GLY A 286 -37.14 -40.00 -16.68
C GLY A 286 -38.08 -41.12 -16.23
N SER A 287 -39.03 -40.82 -15.35
CA SER A 287 -40.05 -41.84 -14.91
C SER A 287 -40.92 -42.34 -16.07
N VAL A 288 -41.36 -41.44 -16.96
CA VAL A 288 -42.08 -41.83 -18.17
C VAL A 288 -41.23 -42.68 -19.10
N MET A 289 -39.94 -42.34 -19.24
CA MET A 289 -39.00 -43.12 -20.05
C MET A 289 -38.70 -44.49 -19.46
N VAL A 290 -38.58 -44.61 -18.14
CA VAL A 290 -38.42 -45.91 -17.44
C VAL A 290 -39.63 -46.79 -17.65
N LEU A 291 -40.86 -46.26 -17.53
CA LEU A 291 -42.10 -47.01 -17.78
C LEU A 291 -42.23 -47.54 -19.22
N ASN A 292 -41.62 -46.82 -20.16
CA ASN A 292 -41.54 -47.24 -21.57
C ASN A 292 -40.28 -48.09 -21.90
N GLY A 293 -39.46 -48.45 -20.92
CA GLY A 293 -38.24 -49.24 -21.12
C GLY A 293 -37.11 -48.52 -21.86
N MET A 294 -37.16 -47.21 -21.94
CA MET A 294 -36.17 -46.37 -22.66
C MET A 294 -34.95 -46.04 -21.82
N THR A 295 -35.06 -46.00 -20.50
CA THR A 295 -33.99 -45.69 -19.57
C THR A 295 -34.19 -46.46 -18.25
N THR A 296 -33.29 -46.30 -17.28
CA THR A 296 -33.31 -47.01 -16.00
C THR A 296 -33.44 -46.07 -14.81
N VAL A 297 -33.78 -46.61 -13.62
CA VAL A 297 -33.92 -45.82 -12.40
C VAL A 297 -32.56 -45.27 -11.96
N GLY A 298 -31.49 -46.04 -12.14
CA GLY A 298 -30.13 -45.65 -11.82
C GLY A 298 -29.64 -44.46 -12.67
N VAL A 299 -30.05 -44.43 -13.97
CA VAL A 299 -29.74 -43.30 -14.83
C VAL A 299 -30.41 -42.03 -14.30
N ILE A 300 -31.68 -42.06 -13.85
CA ILE A 300 -32.34 -40.90 -13.22
C ILE A 300 -31.56 -40.44 -11.99
N ALA A 301 -31.14 -41.38 -11.13
CA ALA A 301 -30.35 -41.05 -9.93
C ALA A 301 -28.98 -40.42 -10.27
N ALA A 302 -28.31 -40.89 -11.32
CA ALA A 302 -27.10 -40.27 -11.84
C ALA A 302 -27.35 -38.85 -12.33
N PHE A 303 -28.41 -38.64 -13.11
CA PHE A 303 -28.79 -37.32 -13.62
C PHE A 303 -29.13 -36.29 -12.53
N ILE A 304 -29.79 -36.71 -11.44
CA ILE A 304 -30.02 -35.83 -10.28
C ILE A 304 -28.70 -35.28 -9.72
N ASN A 305 -27.71 -36.15 -9.57
CA ASN A 305 -26.40 -35.74 -9.06
C ASN A 305 -25.60 -34.90 -10.08
N TYR A 306 -25.62 -35.27 -11.34
CA TYR A 306 -24.98 -34.48 -12.41
C TYR A 306 -25.63 -33.09 -12.56
N SER A 307 -26.95 -32.97 -12.47
CA SER A 307 -27.67 -31.70 -12.51
C SER A 307 -27.23 -30.75 -11.40
N ARG A 308 -26.98 -31.26 -10.17
CA ARG A 308 -26.44 -30.49 -9.06
C ARG A 308 -24.98 -30.06 -9.32
N GLN A 309 -24.14 -30.95 -9.82
CA GLN A 309 -22.75 -30.63 -10.15
C GLN A 309 -22.64 -29.61 -11.29
N PHE A 310 -23.55 -29.66 -12.25
CA PHE A 310 -23.63 -28.74 -13.38
C PHE A 310 -24.03 -27.31 -12.95
N SER A 311 -24.96 -27.18 -12.00
CA SER A 311 -25.47 -25.89 -11.53
C SER A 311 -24.52 -25.14 -10.61
N ARG A 312 -23.63 -25.83 -9.90
CA ARG A 312 -22.71 -25.26 -8.92
C ARG A 312 -21.71 -24.23 -9.50
N PRO A 313 -21.01 -24.48 -10.62
CA PRO A 313 -20.15 -23.49 -11.27
C PRO A 313 -20.89 -22.22 -11.68
N LEU A 314 -22.15 -22.34 -12.15
CA LEU A 314 -22.95 -21.19 -12.57
C LEU A 314 -23.28 -20.25 -11.40
N SER A 315 -23.59 -20.80 -10.23
CA SER A 315 -23.89 -20.00 -9.04
C SER A 315 -22.64 -19.28 -8.47
N GLN A 316 -21.45 -19.83 -8.66
CA GLN A 316 -20.20 -19.27 -8.17
C GLN A 316 -19.55 -18.27 -9.14
N PHE A 317 -19.97 -18.24 -10.40
CA PHE A 317 -19.35 -17.44 -11.45
C PHE A 317 -19.27 -15.95 -11.11
N ALA A 318 -20.33 -15.38 -10.55
CA ALA A 318 -20.34 -13.95 -10.17
C ALA A 318 -19.30 -13.63 -9.09
N THR A 319 -19.17 -14.47 -8.07
CA THR A 319 -18.19 -14.30 -6.99
C THR A 319 -16.78 -14.40 -7.52
N LEU A 320 -16.49 -15.41 -8.36
CA LEU A 320 -15.18 -15.58 -9.00
C LEU A 320 -14.80 -14.37 -9.87
N MET A 321 -15.77 -13.84 -10.66
CA MET A 321 -15.54 -12.65 -11.48
C MET A 321 -15.20 -11.43 -10.63
N ASN A 322 -15.89 -11.23 -9.51
CA ASN A 322 -15.59 -10.12 -8.60
C ASN A 322 -14.19 -10.24 -7.98
N THR A 323 -13.80 -11.44 -7.53
CA THR A 323 -12.45 -11.69 -6.97
C THR A 323 -11.36 -11.44 -8.01
N ILE A 324 -11.57 -11.92 -9.25
CA ILE A 324 -10.62 -11.68 -10.35
C ILE A 324 -10.52 -10.18 -10.66
N GLN A 325 -11.65 -9.47 -10.76
CA GLN A 325 -11.64 -8.03 -11.03
C GLN A 325 -10.93 -7.24 -9.92
N ALA A 326 -11.16 -7.58 -8.66
CA ALA A 326 -10.45 -6.98 -7.53
C ALA A 326 -8.94 -7.26 -7.59
N ALA A 327 -8.55 -8.49 -7.89
CA ALA A 327 -7.15 -8.88 -8.03
C ALA A 327 -6.46 -8.19 -9.23
N VAL A 328 -7.13 -8.08 -10.37
CA VAL A 328 -6.58 -7.37 -11.53
C VAL A 328 -6.43 -5.88 -11.24
N ALA A 329 -7.43 -5.25 -10.63
CA ALA A 329 -7.36 -3.83 -10.26
C ALA A 329 -6.25 -3.57 -9.22
N GLY A 330 -6.13 -4.44 -8.21
CA GLY A 330 -5.02 -4.38 -7.24
C GLY A 330 -3.66 -4.61 -7.91
N GLY A 331 -3.57 -5.61 -8.78
CA GLY A 331 -2.36 -5.91 -9.54
C GLY A 331 -1.91 -4.75 -10.44
N GLU A 332 -2.84 -4.07 -11.12
CA GLU A 332 -2.52 -2.87 -11.92
C GLU A 332 -1.87 -1.78 -11.04
N ARG A 333 -2.43 -1.51 -9.85
CA ARG A 333 -1.88 -0.49 -8.94
C ARG A 333 -0.51 -0.88 -8.37
N VAL A 334 -0.31 -2.17 -8.05
CA VAL A 334 0.98 -2.71 -7.62
C VAL A 334 2.03 -2.56 -8.72
N PHE A 335 1.69 -2.96 -9.94
CA PHE A 335 2.61 -2.88 -11.08
C PHE A 335 2.86 -1.44 -11.55
N GLU A 336 1.93 -0.52 -11.34
CA GLU A 336 2.15 0.92 -11.57
C GLU A 336 3.34 1.44 -10.74
N ILE A 337 3.45 1.04 -9.46
CA ILE A 337 4.61 1.41 -8.64
C ILE A 337 5.88 0.72 -9.14
N MET A 338 5.81 -0.54 -9.52
CA MET A 338 6.97 -1.30 -10.02
C MET A 338 7.53 -0.73 -11.33
N ASP A 339 6.66 -0.15 -12.16
CA ASP A 339 7.01 0.45 -13.45
C ASP A 339 7.45 1.92 -13.34
N GLU A 340 7.26 2.54 -12.16
CA GLU A 340 7.68 3.92 -11.94
C GLU A 340 9.19 4.07 -12.16
N VAL A 341 9.59 5.05 -12.94
CA VAL A 341 11.01 5.31 -13.20
C VAL A 341 11.53 6.29 -12.16
N PRO A 342 12.57 5.97 -11.38
CA PRO A 342 13.19 6.93 -10.49
C PRO A 342 13.64 8.16 -11.27
N GLU A 343 13.19 9.36 -10.82
CA GLU A 343 13.52 10.62 -11.49
C GLU A 343 15.04 10.89 -11.44
N ILE A 344 15.67 10.47 -10.34
CA ILE A 344 17.09 10.69 -10.10
C ILE A 344 17.81 9.35 -10.23
N GLN A 345 18.76 9.29 -11.15
CA GLN A 345 19.58 8.12 -11.40
C GLN A 345 21.06 8.52 -11.49
N ASN A 346 21.93 7.59 -11.12
CA ASN A 346 23.35 7.77 -11.35
C ASN A 346 23.68 7.75 -12.84
N LYS A 347 24.59 8.61 -13.27
CA LYS A 347 25.24 8.47 -14.58
C LYS A 347 26.03 7.16 -14.62
N LYS A 348 26.25 6.60 -15.81
CA LYS A 348 27.00 5.33 -15.97
C LYS A 348 28.44 5.43 -15.47
N ASP A 349 29.01 6.62 -15.50
CA ASP A 349 30.36 7.01 -15.11
C ASP A 349 30.38 7.81 -13.80
N ALA A 350 29.35 7.68 -12.96
CA ALA A 350 29.26 8.39 -11.69
C ALA A 350 30.46 8.07 -10.78
N VAL A 351 31.04 9.13 -10.21
CA VAL A 351 32.24 9.04 -9.39
C VAL A 351 31.87 8.78 -7.93
N LEU A 352 32.48 7.79 -7.32
CA LEU A 352 32.39 7.54 -5.90
C LEU A 352 33.11 8.64 -5.10
N VAL A 353 32.41 9.20 -4.12
CA VAL A 353 32.95 10.18 -3.18
C VAL A 353 33.68 9.44 -2.06
N GLN A 354 34.98 9.76 -1.85
CA GLN A 354 35.73 9.27 -0.69
C GLN A 354 35.75 10.30 0.44
N ASN A 355 36.18 11.52 0.13
CA ASN A 355 36.22 12.67 1.04
C ASN A 355 35.85 13.93 0.27
N LEU A 356 35.13 14.86 0.93
CA LEU A 356 34.84 16.18 0.41
C LEU A 356 35.62 17.24 1.20
N GLN A 357 36.14 18.25 0.50
CA GLN A 357 36.65 19.45 1.15
C GLN A 357 35.50 20.34 1.65
N GLY A 358 34.34 20.24 0.98
CA GLY A 358 33.14 20.97 1.34
C GLY A 358 33.02 22.35 0.68
N HIS A 359 33.71 22.61 -0.44
CA HIS A 359 33.43 23.77 -1.27
C HIS A 359 32.13 23.56 -2.04
N VAL A 360 31.14 24.38 -1.76
CA VAL A 360 29.78 24.25 -2.36
C VAL A 360 29.47 25.52 -3.15
N ARG A 361 29.06 25.35 -4.42
CA ARG A 361 28.70 26.48 -5.29
C ARG A 361 27.41 26.21 -6.06
N LEU A 362 26.48 27.16 -5.98
CA LEU A 362 25.29 27.24 -6.80
C LEU A 362 25.42 28.38 -7.80
N GLU A 363 25.19 28.12 -9.09
CA GLU A 363 25.26 29.11 -10.15
C GLU A 363 23.92 29.22 -10.86
N LYS A 364 23.26 30.38 -10.71
CA LYS A 364 21.98 30.73 -11.37
C LYS A 364 20.95 29.61 -11.31
N VAL A 365 20.82 29.00 -10.13
CA VAL A 365 19.92 27.86 -9.91
C VAL A 365 18.47 28.33 -9.91
N SER A 366 17.66 27.71 -10.76
CA SER A 366 16.20 27.89 -10.77
C SER A 366 15.52 26.54 -10.64
N PHE A 367 14.52 26.48 -9.76
CA PHE A 367 13.81 25.23 -9.44
C PHE A 367 12.37 25.48 -8.99
N GLY A 368 11.47 24.53 -9.37
CA GLY A 368 10.11 24.44 -8.86
C GLY A 368 9.65 22.98 -8.76
N TYR A 369 8.87 22.65 -7.74
CA TYR A 369 8.28 21.32 -7.58
C TYR A 369 7.27 20.97 -8.67
N ALA A 370 6.61 22.01 -9.26
CA ALA A 370 5.78 21.91 -10.45
C ALA A 370 6.37 22.76 -11.58
N GLN A 371 6.17 22.36 -12.83
CA GLN A 371 6.75 23.04 -14.00
C GLN A 371 6.35 24.52 -14.11
N ASP A 372 5.14 24.86 -13.65
CA ASP A 372 4.59 26.22 -13.76
C ASP A 372 4.77 27.07 -12.49
N ASN A 373 5.41 26.54 -11.44
CA ASN A 373 5.59 27.25 -10.18
C ASN A 373 7.05 27.23 -9.72
N MET A 374 7.81 28.23 -10.15
CA MET A 374 9.21 28.39 -9.75
C MET A 374 9.31 28.90 -8.30
N ILE A 375 9.97 28.11 -7.46
CA ILE A 375 10.25 28.42 -6.05
C ILE A 375 11.59 29.15 -5.91
N LEU A 376 12.62 28.72 -6.64
CA LEU A 376 13.92 29.39 -6.69
C LEU A 376 14.12 30.00 -8.06
N LYS A 377 14.64 31.24 -8.09
CA LYS A 377 14.82 32.04 -9.30
C LYS A 377 16.23 32.61 -9.30
N ASP A 378 17.08 32.04 -10.14
CA ASP A 378 18.43 32.54 -10.41
C ASP A 378 19.33 32.68 -9.16
N VAL A 379 19.22 31.70 -8.25
CA VAL A 379 19.95 31.68 -6.98
C VAL A 379 21.41 31.33 -7.22
N SER A 380 22.31 32.19 -6.75
CA SER A 380 23.76 31.95 -6.79
C SER A 380 24.36 32.16 -5.41
N LEU A 381 25.07 31.15 -4.90
CA LEU A 381 25.74 31.21 -3.61
C LEU A 381 27.04 30.40 -3.68
N GLU A 382 27.96 30.70 -2.79
CA GLU A 382 29.25 30.02 -2.62
C GLU A 382 29.54 29.88 -1.12
N ALA A 383 29.95 28.69 -0.72
CA ALA A 383 30.37 28.36 0.62
C ALA A 383 31.78 27.72 0.57
N ASN A 384 32.74 28.33 1.23
CA ASN A 384 34.10 27.79 1.32
C ASN A 384 34.16 26.64 2.35
N PRO A 385 35.20 25.76 2.27
CA PRO A 385 35.40 24.71 3.23
C PRO A 385 35.38 25.22 4.68
N GLY A 386 34.53 24.63 5.52
CA GLY A 386 34.44 24.95 6.94
C GLY A 386 33.59 26.19 7.26
N GLU A 387 33.03 26.91 6.26
CA GLU A 387 32.13 28.05 6.48
C GLU A 387 30.73 27.62 6.95
N THR A 388 30.15 28.47 7.78
CA THR A 388 28.74 28.36 8.20
C THR A 388 27.89 29.40 7.45
N ILE A 389 26.96 28.91 6.62
CA ILE A 389 26.02 29.72 5.84
C ILE A 389 24.65 29.70 6.51
N ALA A 390 24.17 30.85 6.97
CA ALA A 390 22.83 30.99 7.51
C ALA A 390 21.84 31.38 6.42
N LEU A 391 20.77 30.60 6.24
CA LEU A 391 19.65 30.89 5.34
C LEU A 391 18.53 31.53 6.14
N VAL A 392 18.22 32.79 5.85
CA VAL A 392 17.24 33.61 6.58
C VAL A 392 16.17 34.13 5.62
N GLY A 393 14.93 34.26 6.09
CA GLY A 393 13.82 34.81 5.29
C GLY A 393 12.46 34.29 5.74
N PRO A 394 11.36 34.81 5.20
CA PRO A 394 10.00 34.42 5.58
C PRO A 394 9.70 32.97 5.20
N THR A 395 8.65 32.42 5.81
CA THR A 395 8.15 31.08 5.44
C THR A 395 7.75 31.07 3.96
N GLY A 396 8.14 30.00 3.25
CA GLY A 396 7.87 29.87 1.81
C GLY A 396 8.86 30.59 0.90
N SER A 397 9.92 31.23 1.41
CA SER A 397 10.92 31.92 0.58
C SER A 397 11.86 31.01 -0.22
N GLY A 398 11.88 29.67 0.06
CA GLY A 398 12.71 28.70 -0.66
C GLY A 398 13.91 28.14 0.13
N LYS A 399 14.07 28.45 1.43
CA LYS A 399 15.17 27.94 2.27
C LYS A 399 15.30 26.41 2.27
N THR A 400 14.22 25.71 2.61
CA THR A 400 14.17 24.24 2.61
C THR A 400 14.37 23.67 1.21
N THR A 401 13.99 24.39 0.17
CA THR A 401 14.22 23.98 -1.22
C THR A 401 15.70 23.97 -1.57
N ILE A 402 16.49 24.96 -1.12
CA ILE A 402 17.95 24.95 -1.30
C ILE A 402 18.57 23.70 -0.66
N ILE A 403 18.15 23.37 0.56
CA ILE A 403 18.61 22.18 1.27
C ILE A 403 18.29 20.88 0.48
N ASN A 404 17.05 20.77 -0.01
CA ASN A 404 16.62 19.62 -0.79
C ASN A 404 17.41 19.46 -2.11
N LEU A 405 17.88 20.56 -2.68
CA LEU A 405 18.72 20.54 -3.88
C LEU A 405 20.18 20.15 -3.54
N LEU A 406 20.72 20.64 -2.44
CA LEU A 406 22.08 20.28 -1.98
C LEU A 406 22.21 18.78 -1.67
N THR A 407 21.17 18.17 -1.08
CA THR A 407 21.09 16.71 -0.84
C THR A 407 20.75 15.92 -2.09
N ARG A 408 20.53 16.59 -3.22
CA ARG A 408 20.08 16.00 -4.47
C ARG A 408 18.84 15.11 -4.28
N PHE A 409 17.86 15.61 -3.47
CA PHE A 409 16.52 14.99 -3.42
C PHE A 409 15.72 15.30 -4.67
N TYR A 410 16.07 16.39 -5.37
CA TYR A 410 15.53 16.82 -6.64
C TYR A 410 16.65 17.30 -7.55
N ASP A 411 16.52 17.13 -8.85
CA ASP A 411 17.40 17.73 -9.86
C ASP A 411 16.89 19.11 -10.25
N ILE A 412 17.82 20.05 -10.46
CA ILE A 412 17.54 21.43 -10.86
C ILE A 412 17.06 21.51 -12.31
N GLN A 413 16.24 22.53 -12.60
CA GLN A 413 15.73 22.81 -13.95
C GLN A 413 16.69 23.72 -14.74
N LYS A 414 17.34 24.68 -14.08
CA LYS A 414 18.34 25.58 -14.70
C LYS A 414 19.47 25.85 -13.73
N GLY A 415 20.65 26.20 -14.27
CA GLY A 415 21.84 26.49 -13.50
C GLY A 415 22.70 25.25 -13.24
N GLN A 416 23.59 25.35 -12.25
CA GLN A 416 24.48 24.27 -11.84
C GLN A 416 24.67 24.29 -10.33
N ILE A 417 24.82 23.10 -9.74
CA ILE A 417 25.26 22.91 -8.35
C ILE A 417 26.53 22.08 -8.40
N SER A 418 27.61 22.59 -7.84
CA SER A 418 28.88 21.88 -7.74
C SER A 418 29.34 21.75 -6.29
N ILE A 419 30.00 20.65 -6.01
CA ILE A 419 30.71 20.38 -4.76
C ILE A 419 32.14 20.02 -5.13
N ASP A 420 33.12 20.70 -4.55
CA ASP A 420 34.55 20.55 -4.86
C ASP A 420 34.80 20.62 -6.38
N GLU A 421 34.33 21.70 -7.02
CA GLU A 421 34.44 22.00 -8.46
C GLU A 421 33.75 21.01 -9.40
N LYS A 422 33.04 20.01 -8.90
CA LYS A 422 32.35 18.99 -9.70
C LYS A 422 30.84 19.07 -9.56
N ASP A 423 30.10 18.92 -10.67
CA ASP A 423 28.65 18.90 -10.66
C ASP A 423 28.11 17.74 -9.78
N ILE A 424 27.14 18.03 -8.93
CA ILE A 424 26.52 17.02 -8.05
C ILE A 424 25.90 15.84 -8.82
N LYS A 425 25.58 16.03 -10.11
CA LYS A 425 25.04 14.99 -11.00
C LYS A 425 26.09 13.98 -11.46
N ASP A 426 27.39 14.30 -11.32
CA ASP A 426 28.50 13.46 -11.71
C ASP A 426 28.97 12.53 -10.59
N TYR A 427 28.47 12.73 -9.38
CA TYR A 427 28.73 11.85 -8.25
C TYR A 427 27.73 10.69 -8.16
N ASP A 428 28.21 9.55 -7.63
CA ASP A 428 27.28 8.51 -7.16
C ASP A 428 26.45 9.05 -6.00
N ILE A 429 25.13 8.94 -6.13
CA ILE A 429 24.19 9.58 -5.22
C ILE A 429 24.28 9.06 -3.78
N ASN A 430 24.57 7.77 -3.60
CA ASN A 430 24.66 7.17 -2.27
C ASN A 430 25.95 7.59 -1.59
N SER A 431 27.07 7.59 -2.31
CA SER A 431 28.35 8.06 -1.81
C SER A 431 28.33 9.56 -1.49
N LEU A 432 27.68 10.38 -2.32
CA LEU A 432 27.50 11.81 -2.05
C LEU A 432 26.66 12.04 -0.78
N ARG A 433 25.52 11.40 -0.65
CA ARG A 433 24.64 11.54 0.51
C ARG A 433 25.27 11.04 1.81
N SER A 434 26.15 10.05 1.76
CA SER A 434 26.89 9.60 2.94
C SER A 434 27.84 10.65 3.51
N LYS A 435 28.20 11.67 2.69
CA LYS A 435 29.06 12.80 3.07
C LYS A 435 28.29 14.07 3.42
N ILE A 436 26.95 14.01 3.37
CA ILE A 436 26.07 15.12 3.75
C ILE A 436 25.26 14.70 4.97
N GLY A 437 25.53 15.29 6.11
CA GLY A 437 24.77 15.09 7.36
C GLY A 437 23.57 16.03 7.42
N VAL A 438 22.40 15.50 7.77
CA VAL A 438 21.17 16.30 7.85
C VAL A 438 20.55 16.18 9.23
N VAL A 439 20.27 17.31 9.86
CA VAL A 439 19.44 17.40 11.08
C VAL A 439 18.18 18.18 10.73
N LEU A 440 17.05 17.45 10.63
CA LEU A 440 15.75 18.03 10.25
C LEU A 440 15.02 18.62 11.47
N GLN A 441 14.12 19.56 11.20
CA GLN A 441 13.22 20.17 12.19
C GLN A 441 12.37 19.11 12.89
N ASP A 442 11.69 18.25 12.11
CA ASP A 442 10.92 17.13 12.61
C ASP A 442 11.78 15.86 12.58
N THR A 443 12.36 15.56 13.74
CA THR A 443 13.22 14.39 13.88
C THR A 443 12.39 13.11 13.91
N TYR A 444 12.63 12.22 12.94
CA TYR A 444 12.06 10.89 12.93
C TYR A 444 12.96 9.89 13.67
N LEU A 445 12.38 9.16 14.63
CA LEU A 445 13.02 8.06 15.33
C LEU A 445 12.32 6.74 15.00
N PHE A 446 13.11 5.73 14.71
CA PHE A 446 12.61 4.39 14.44
C PHE A 446 12.27 3.66 15.74
N ALA A 447 11.30 2.76 15.69
CA ALA A 447 11.05 1.83 16.78
C ALA A 447 12.31 0.96 17.00
N GLY A 448 12.71 0.80 18.28
CA GLY A 448 13.95 0.12 18.67
C GLY A 448 14.63 0.83 19.80
N THR A 449 15.87 0.51 20.13
CA THR A 449 16.60 1.12 21.24
C THR A 449 17.17 2.50 20.88
N ILE A 450 17.51 3.29 21.92
CA ILE A 450 18.25 4.55 21.73
C ILE A 450 19.60 4.27 21.06
N MET A 451 20.30 3.19 21.43
CA MET A 451 21.55 2.74 20.85
C MET A 451 21.43 2.56 19.33
N GLU A 452 20.42 1.80 18.90
CA GLU A 452 20.16 1.54 17.46
C GLU A 452 19.81 2.81 16.71
N ASN A 453 19.02 3.70 17.31
CA ASN A 453 18.66 4.96 16.68
C ASN A 453 19.86 5.90 16.47
N ILE A 454 20.82 5.95 17.37
CA ILE A 454 22.07 6.72 17.16
C ILE A 454 22.95 6.01 16.14
N ARG A 455 23.11 4.67 16.25
CA ARG A 455 23.89 3.83 15.33
C ARG A 455 23.40 3.89 13.88
N TYR A 456 22.15 4.32 13.66
CA TYR A 456 21.63 4.55 12.31
C TYR A 456 22.46 5.53 11.47
N GLY A 457 23.22 6.43 12.09
CA GLY A 457 24.19 7.31 11.42
C GLY A 457 25.36 6.56 10.79
N ARG A 458 25.82 5.45 11.41
CA ARG A 458 26.86 4.55 10.91
C ARG A 458 26.67 3.17 11.52
N LEU A 459 26.15 2.23 10.72
CA LEU A 459 25.65 0.93 11.20
C LEU A 459 26.74 0.01 11.77
N ASP A 460 27.99 0.18 11.34
CA ASP A 460 29.16 -0.59 11.80
C ASP A 460 29.86 0.03 13.03
N ALA A 461 29.33 1.12 13.59
CA ALA A 461 29.89 1.78 14.76
C ALA A 461 29.79 0.90 16.03
N SER A 462 30.88 0.91 16.82
CA SER A 462 30.89 0.24 18.12
C SER A 462 30.01 0.97 19.15
N ASP A 463 29.70 0.27 20.27
CA ASP A 463 28.90 0.87 21.36
C ASP A 463 29.62 2.08 21.96
N GLU A 464 30.96 2.02 22.07
CA GLU A 464 31.79 3.10 22.58
C GLU A 464 31.72 4.34 21.69
N GLU A 465 31.73 4.16 20.37
CA GLU A 465 31.59 5.26 19.40
C GLU A 465 30.20 5.89 19.48
N VAL A 466 29.14 5.09 19.62
CA VAL A 466 27.77 5.58 19.83
C VAL A 466 27.68 6.40 21.12
N VAL A 467 28.25 5.91 22.22
CA VAL A 467 28.27 6.64 23.49
C VAL A 467 29.10 7.93 23.40
N ALA A 468 30.22 7.91 22.66
CA ALA A 468 31.03 9.10 22.42
C ALA A 468 30.24 10.16 21.61
N ALA A 469 29.55 9.76 20.56
CA ALA A 469 28.68 10.63 19.78
C ALA A 469 27.54 11.22 20.62
N ALA A 470 26.91 10.42 21.48
CA ALA A 470 25.87 10.88 22.40
C ALA A 470 26.41 11.90 23.42
N LYS A 471 27.64 11.73 23.91
CA LYS A 471 28.30 12.71 24.78
C LYS A 471 28.58 14.01 24.05
N ALA A 472 29.11 13.94 22.83
CA ALA A 472 29.39 15.12 22.00
C ALA A 472 28.11 15.88 21.63
N ALA A 473 26.99 15.19 21.45
CA ALA A 473 25.67 15.77 21.22
C ALA A 473 24.98 16.31 22.51
N SER A 474 25.60 16.15 23.70
CA SER A 474 24.97 16.43 24.99
C SER A 474 23.75 15.54 25.33
N ALA A 475 23.52 14.45 24.58
CA ALA A 475 22.42 13.53 24.77
C ALA A 475 22.66 12.56 25.94
N HIS A 476 23.90 12.20 26.23
CA HIS A 476 24.27 11.24 27.28
C HIS A 476 23.69 11.61 28.66
N SER A 477 23.56 12.90 28.96
CA SER A 477 23.08 13.39 30.25
C SER A 477 21.64 12.96 30.55
N PHE A 478 20.73 12.95 29.57
CA PHE A 478 19.38 12.47 29.76
C PHE A 478 19.29 10.94 29.65
N ILE A 479 20.05 10.33 28.70
CA ILE A 479 20.02 8.88 28.46
C ILE A 479 20.37 8.10 29.72
N LYS A 480 21.41 8.49 30.45
CA LYS A 480 21.84 7.81 31.69
C LYS A 480 20.79 7.83 32.82
N HIS A 481 19.81 8.74 32.78
CA HIS A 481 18.72 8.83 33.77
C HIS A 481 17.52 7.99 33.38
N LEU A 482 17.47 7.42 32.18
CA LEU A 482 16.43 6.48 31.77
C LEU A 482 16.67 5.11 32.42
N PRO A 483 15.60 4.35 32.77
CA PRO A 483 15.73 3.06 33.44
C PRO A 483 16.68 2.07 32.76
N ASN A 484 16.60 1.96 31.44
CA ASN A 484 17.41 1.06 30.62
C ASN A 484 18.53 1.79 29.86
N GLN A 485 18.79 3.07 30.16
CA GLN A 485 19.81 3.87 29.51
C GLN A 485 19.75 3.77 27.96
N TYR A 486 20.83 3.34 27.31
CA TYR A 486 20.91 3.20 25.85
C TYR A 486 20.02 2.08 25.30
N GLU A 487 19.68 1.08 26.12
CA GLU A 487 18.75 -0.01 25.76
C GLU A 487 17.27 0.36 25.99
N THR A 488 16.99 1.63 26.29
CA THR A 488 15.61 2.11 26.40
C THR A 488 14.94 2.04 25.03
N GLU A 489 13.82 1.32 24.95
CA GLU A 489 13.01 1.22 23.76
C GLU A 489 12.31 2.53 23.44
N ILE A 490 12.42 2.95 22.20
CA ILE A 490 11.72 4.09 21.63
C ILE A 490 10.43 3.57 20.97
N ALA A 491 9.29 4.10 21.39
CA ALA A 491 8.02 3.84 20.74
C ALA A 491 8.01 4.48 19.32
N SER A 492 7.05 4.07 18.49
CA SER A 492 6.91 4.63 17.14
C SER A 492 6.96 6.16 17.14
N GLU A 493 7.78 6.73 16.28
CA GLU A 493 8.03 8.18 16.14
C GLU A 493 8.56 8.86 17.43
N GLY A 494 9.05 8.07 18.40
CA GLY A 494 9.59 8.60 19.65
C GLY A 494 8.54 9.26 20.54
N SER A 495 7.31 8.76 20.54
CA SER A 495 6.20 9.33 21.34
C SER A 495 6.45 9.38 22.85
N ASN A 496 7.40 8.58 23.35
CA ASN A 496 7.83 8.54 24.74
C ASN A 496 9.00 9.48 25.07
N LEU A 497 9.45 10.32 24.14
CA LEU A 497 10.53 11.28 24.31
C LEU A 497 10.03 12.71 24.07
N SER A 498 10.61 13.69 24.78
CA SER A 498 10.35 15.10 24.50
C SER A 498 10.96 15.52 23.15
N GLN A 499 10.46 16.59 22.55
CA GLN A 499 10.97 17.11 21.28
C GLN A 499 12.47 17.44 21.35
N GLY A 500 12.94 18.03 22.45
CA GLY A 500 14.36 18.30 22.66
C GLY A 500 15.21 17.04 22.78
N GLN A 501 14.72 15.98 23.44
CA GLN A 501 15.42 14.70 23.51
C GLN A 501 15.53 14.05 22.13
N LYS A 502 14.47 14.09 21.31
CA LYS A 502 14.51 13.61 19.90
C LYS A 502 15.58 14.35 19.11
N GLN A 503 15.65 15.66 19.26
CA GLN A 503 16.62 16.48 18.54
C GLN A 503 18.07 16.19 18.97
N LEU A 504 18.32 15.98 20.27
CA LEU A 504 19.64 15.55 20.76
C LEU A 504 20.06 14.20 20.19
N LEU A 505 19.13 13.25 20.03
CA LEU A 505 19.42 11.97 19.36
C LEU A 505 19.72 12.14 17.86
N ALA A 506 19.00 13.04 17.16
CA ALA A 506 19.32 13.35 15.77
C ALA A 506 20.71 13.98 15.60
N ILE A 507 21.10 14.88 16.51
CA ILE A 507 22.44 15.46 16.53
C ILE A 507 23.49 14.36 16.79
N ALA A 508 23.23 13.44 17.74
CA ALA A 508 24.14 12.31 18.01
C ALA A 508 24.29 11.41 16.78
N ARG A 509 23.19 11.13 16.07
CA ARG A 509 23.19 10.40 14.78
C ARG A 509 24.05 11.11 13.72
N ALA A 510 23.91 12.43 13.58
CA ALA A 510 24.68 13.23 12.64
C ALA A 510 26.17 13.31 13.01
N ILE A 511 26.52 13.39 14.30
CA ILE A 511 27.92 13.33 14.78
C ILE A 511 28.55 11.97 14.45
N LEU A 512 27.82 10.88 14.68
CA LEU A 512 28.28 9.52 14.41
C LEU A 512 28.48 9.25 12.91
N ALA A 513 27.64 9.86 12.07
CA ALA A 513 27.75 9.75 10.62
C ALA A 513 29.02 10.38 10.06
N ASP A 514 29.62 11.35 10.77
CA ASP A 514 30.88 12.03 10.44
C ASP A 514 30.94 12.59 9.01
N ALA A 515 29.87 13.33 8.65
CA ALA A 515 29.72 13.91 7.32
C ALA A 515 30.59 15.17 7.13
N ASP A 516 31.03 15.44 5.91
CA ASP A 516 31.90 16.57 5.54
C ASP A 516 31.09 17.88 5.38
N ILE A 517 29.83 17.77 4.93
CA ILE A 517 28.89 18.89 4.75
C ILE A 517 27.71 18.66 5.67
N LEU A 518 27.24 19.71 6.33
CA LEU A 518 26.12 19.67 7.25
C LEU A 518 24.95 20.53 6.78
N ILE A 519 23.76 20.02 6.98
CA ILE A 519 22.50 20.70 6.73
C ILE A 519 21.68 20.65 8.01
N LEU A 520 21.39 21.84 8.56
CA LEU A 520 20.70 21.98 9.84
C LEU A 520 19.43 22.79 9.63
N ASP A 521 18.28 22.17 9.91
CA ASP A 521 16.96 22.86 9.93
C ASP A 521 16.57 23.11 11.39
N GLU A 522 16.85 24.31 11.87
CA GLU A 522 16.78 24.69 13.28
C GLU A 522 15.41 25.30 13.64
N ALA A 523 14.35 24.51 13.63
CA ALA A 523 13.08 24.97 14.20
C ALA A 523 12.84 24.32 15.57
N THR A 524 13.07 25.08 16.63
CA THR A 524 12.86 24.65 18.01
C THR A 524 11.82 25.55 18.69
N SER A 525 10.58 25.51 18.25
CA SER A 525 9.45 26.02 19.03
C SER A 525 9.10 25.01 20.12
N ASN A 526 8.91 25.47 21.37
CA ASN A 526 8.45 24.68 22.52
C ASN A 526 9.49 23.75 23.19
N ILE A 527 10.77 24.15 23.28
CA ILE A 527 11.79 23.45 24.07
C ILE A 527 12.15 24.28 25.30
N ASP A 528 12.33 23.64 26.45
CA ASP A 528 12.79 24.30 27.66
C ASP A 528 14.21 24.86 27.52
N THR A 529 14.52 25.94 28.22
CA THR A 529 15.79 26.68 28.12
C THR A 529 17.02 25.82 28.39
N ARG A 530 16.92 24.83 29.30
CA ARG A 530 18.05 23.95 29.64
C ARG A 530 18.39 22.99 28.49
N THR A 531 17.37 22.36 27.94
CA THR A 531 17.53 21.44 26.79
C THR A 531 17.96 22.24 25.55
N GLU A 532 17.51 23.49 25.41
CA GLU A 532 17.96 24.39 24.36
C GLU A 532 19.47 24.64 24.39
N LEU A 533 20.04 24.91 25.58
CA LEU A 533 21.49 25.09 25.73
C LEU A 533 22.27 23.82 25.37
N GLN A 534 21.73 22.64 25.69
CA GLN A 534 22.32 21.36 25.32
C GLN A 534 22.31 21.14 23.80
N ILE A 535 21.21 21.44 23.14
CA ILE A 535 21.08 21.35 21.69
C ILE A 535 22.09 22.29 21.02
N GLN A 536 22.17 23.55 21.47
CA GLN A 536 23.13 24.53 20.95
C GLN A 536 24.58 24.06 21.12
N SER A 537 24.92 23.47 22.27
CA SER A 537 26.24 22.89 22.51
C SER A 537 26.53 21.72 21.55
N GLY A 538 25.56 20.83 21.36
CA GLY A 538 25.66 19.70 20.43
C GLY A 538 25.83 20.15 18.98
N LEU A 539 25.05 21.16 18.55
CA LEU A 539 25.17 21.74 17.20
C LEU A 539 26.52 22.41 16.97
N ASN A 540 27.02 23.19 17.95
CA ASN A 540 28.34 23.83 17.84
C ASN A 540 29.46 22.77 17.70
N ASN A 541 29.37 21.66 18.44
CA ASN A 541 30.31 20.56 18.31
C ASN A 541 30.21 19.87 16.94
N LEU A 542 28.97 19.68 16.42
CA LEU A 542 28.73 19.08 15.12
C LEU A 542 29.29 19.92 13.97
N MET A 543 29.08 21.25 13.99
CA MET A 543 29.50 22.17 12.92
C MET A 543 31.01 22.40 12.85
N ARG A 544 31.76 22.14 13.91
CA ARG A 544 33.15 22.51 14.01
C ARG A 544 34.02 21.88 12.90
N GLY A 545 34.60 22.74 12.05
CA GLY A 545 35.49 22.33 10.94
C GLY A 545 34.76 21.74 9.73
N ARG A 546 33.44 21.90 9.63
CA ARG A 546 32.64 21.40 8.53
C ARG A 546 31.86 22.52 7.86
N THR A 547 31.69 22.43 6.53
CA THR A 547 30.83 23.36 5.80
C THR A 547 29.38 23.12 6.20
N SER A 548 28.71 24.16 6.72
CA SER A 548 27.40 24.04 7.34
C SER A 548 26.38 25.00 6.74
N PHE A 549 25.24 24.46 6.30
CA PHE A 549 24.08 25.25 5.87
C PHE A 549 23.00 25.17 6.96
N VAL A 550 22.62 26.33 7.50
CA VAL A 550 21.70 26.40 8.63
C VAL A 550 20.46 27.22 8.24
N ILE A 551 19.26 26.62 8.29
CA ILE A 551 18.02 27.40 8.30
C ILE A 551 17.86 27.96 9.69
N ALA A 552 18.24 29.19 9.86
CA ALA A 552 18.34 29.79 11.17
C ALA A 552 17.01 30.44 11.59
N HIS A 553 16.45 29.93 12.66
CA HIS A 553 15.32 30.52 13.40
C HIS A 553 15.76 31.13 14.73
N ARG A 554 17.06 31.10 15.05
CA ARG A 554 17.64 31.59 16.30
C ARG A 554 18.71 32.65 16.06
N LEU A 555 18.62 33.72 16.87
CA LEU A 555 19.56 34.85 16.83
C LEU A 555 21.02 34.41 16.92
N LYS A 556 21.35 33.60 17.94
CA LYS A 556 22.74 33.21 18.22
C LYS A 556 23.41 32.42 17.09
N THR A 557 22.64 31.67 16.33
CA THR A 557 23.14 30.91 15.18
C THR A 557 23.34 31.84 13.99
N ILE A 558 22.42 32.80 13.80
CA ILE A 558 22.53 33.81 12.75
C ILE A 558 23.72 34.73 12.98
N GLU A 559 23.88 35.25 14.21
CA GLU A 559 24.96 36.19 14.55
C GLU A 559 26.36 35.61 14.37
N LYS A 560 26.53 34.29 14.52
CA LYS A 560 27.82 33.60 14.44
C LYS A 560 28.12 33.00 13.07
N ALA A 561 27.20 33.11 12.13
CA ALA A 561 27.41 32.59 10.78
C ALA A 561 28.44 33.45 10.03
N ASP A 562 29.33 32.79 9.30
CA ASP A 562 30.32 33.44 8.47
C ASP A 562 29.69 34.23 7.34
N GLN A 563 28.58 33.71 6.79
CA GLN A 563 27.78 34.38 5.79
C GLN A 563 26.28 34.18 6.06
N ILE A 564 25.51 35.23 5.92
CA ILE A 564 24.05 35.24 5.99
C ILE A 564 23.49 35.51 4.59
N LEU A 565 22.60 34.67 4.13
CA LEU A 565 21.86 34.81 2.88
C LEU A 565 20.40 35.07 3.17
N VAL A 566 19.93 36.24 2.83
CA VAL A 566 18.54 36.66 3.01
C VAL A 566 17.75 36.32 1.76
N ILE A 567 16.80 35.38 1.89
CA ILE A 567 16.02 34.86 0.79
C ILE A 567 14.61 35.42 0.84
N LYS A 568 14.19 36.03 -0.26
CA LYS A 568 12.84 36.56 -0.44
C LYS A 568 12.32 36.23 -1.83
N ASP A 569 11.08 35.77 -1.93
CA ASP A 569 10.39 35.44 -3.19
C ASP A 569 11.20 34.51 -4.15
N GLY A 570 12.01 33.65 -3.57
CA GLY A 570 12.83 32.69 -4.31
C GLY A 570 14.19 33.20 -4.81
N SER A 571 14.61 34.40 -4.41
CA SER A 571 15.88 35.00 -4.80
C SER A 571 16.68 35.44 -3.57
N ILE A 572 18.00 35.53 -3.68
CA ILE A 572 18.86 36.09 -2.63
C ILE A 572 18.75 37.63 -2.75
N LEU A 573 18.20 38.24 -1.71
CA LEU A 573 17.99 39.70 -1.64
C LEU A 573 19.24 40.41 -1.07
N GLU A 574 19.80 39.85 0.02
CA GLU A 574 20.95 40.41 0.73
C GLU A 574 21.94 39.33 1.08
N ARG A 575 23.23 39.70 1.16
CA ARG A 575 24.34 38.82 1.50
C ARG A 575 25.36 39.59 2.32
N GLY A 576 25.79 39.01 3.44
CA GLY A 576 26.82 39.63 4.31
C GLY A 576 26.97 38.86 5.60
N ASN A 577 27.72 39.39 6.56
CA ASN A 577 27.73 38.92 7.94
C ASN A 577 26.71 39.74 8.78
N HIS A 578 26.51 39.37 10.05
CA HIS A 578 25.58 40.02 10.95
C HIS A 578 25.83 41.56 11.05
N GLU A 579 27.10 41.93 11.24
CA GLU A 579 27.47 43.33 11.44
C GLU A 579 27.14 44.18 10.21
N THR A 580 27.59 43.73 9.03
CA THR A 580 27.35 44.46 7.77
C THR A 580 25.88 44.59 7.43
N LEU A 581 25.09 43.51 7.59
CA LEU A 581 23.67 43.55 7.28
C LEU A 581 22.83 44.37 8.28
N MET A 582 23.32 44.51 9.52
CA MET A 582 22.71 45.39 10.51
C MET A 582 23.02 46.86 10.22
N GLU A 583 24.24 47.17 9.75
CA GLU A 583 24.65 48.52 9.34
C GLU A 583 23.93 49.01 8.08
N ASP A 584 23.71 48.11 7.10
CA ASP A 584 23.00 48.39 5.86
C ASP A 584 21.54 48.79 6.08
N GLY A 585 20.93 48.39 7.23
CA GLY A 585 19.55 48.75 7.59
C GLY A 585 18.49 48.22 6.62
N GLY A 586 18.79 47.09 5.95
CA GLY A 586 17.95 46.50 4.91
C GLY A 586 16.88 45.56 5.44
N PHE A 587 16.46 44.62 4.60
CA PHE A 587 15.41 43.64 4.95
C PHE A 587 15.84 42.72 6.11
N TYR A 588 17.13 42.40 6.20
CA TYR A 588 17.67 41.64 7.33
C TYR A 588 17.48 42.40 8.65
N PHE A 589 17.80 43.72 8.67
CA PHE A 589 17.61 44.57 9.85
C PHE A 589 16.15 44.59 10.30
N ASP A 590 15.21 44.78 9.35
CA ASP A 590 13.78 44.78 9.63
C ASP A 590 13.32 43.43 10.20
N LEU A 591 13.77 42.33 9.61
CA LEU A 591 13.43 40.97 10.03
C LEU A 591 14.00 40.67 11.43
N TYR A 592 15.26 41.02 11.66
CA TYR A 592 15.93 40.87 12.94
C TYR A 592 15.25 41.69 14.04
N THR A 593 14.95 42.96 13.78
CA THR A 593 14.33 43.85 14.77
C THR A 593 12.86 43.50 15.03
N SER A 594 12.13 43.01 14.03
CA SER A 594 10.71 42.63 14.21
C SER A 594 10.52 41.29 14.93
N GLN A 595 11.40 40.32 14.71
CA GLN A 595 11.29 39.01 15.36
C GLN A 595 11.93 38.98 16.75
N PHE A 596 12.88 39.84 17.06
CA PHE A 596 13.80 39.69 18.17
C PHE A 596 13.93 40.92 19.09
N LYS A 597 13.17 42.00 18.85
CA LYS A 597 13.05 43.09 19.81
C LYS A 597 11.98 42.74 20.82
N PHE A 598 12.43 42.32 22.00
CA PHE A 598 11.71 42.42 23.26
C PHE A 598 12.32 43.50 24.11
#